data_02c5441e59c1c35af4bf04a3ccce5d49
#
_entry.id   02c5441e59c1c35af4bf04a3ccce5d49
#
_cell.length_a   1.000
_cell.length_b   1.000
_cell.length_c   1.000
_cell.angle_alpha   90.00
_cell.angle_beta   90.00
_cell.angle_gamma   90.00
#
_symmetry.space_group_name_H-M   'P 1'
#
loop_
_entity.id
_entity.type
_entity.pdbx_description
1 polymer ?
#
loop_
_entity_poly.entity_id
_entity_poly.type
_entity_poly.pdbx_seq_one_letter_code
_entity_poly.pdbx_strand_id
1 'polypeptide(L)'
;SVIQQDIDGGIQNYKGMGFDVAIMASSIQCLRRPRNAMRNILQVANECVITLPNFGNWELRLGLLKGKMPSSAQLPAKWYETKNLHLCTIADFEGLCAEESFNIKKKVYLNTRGSSSWLANTFPNLFAAEAVYLIG
;
A
#
# COMPACT_ATOMS: atom_id res chain seq x y z
N SER A 1 21.43 -4.81 14.93
CA SER A 1 21.21 -6.19 14.46
C SER A 1 20.04 -6.25 13.48
N VAL A 2 20.13 -7.15 12.52
CA VAL A 2 19.08 -7.37 11.52
C VAL A 2 18.52 -8.77 11.72
N ILE A 3 17.18 -8.87 11.79
CA ILE A 3 16.49 -10.14 11.92
C ILE A 3 15.56 -10.26 10.71
N GLN A 4 15.66 -11.37 9.99
CA GLN A 4 14.75 -11.68 8.88
C GLN A 4 13.60 -12.54 9.38
N GLN A 5 12.36 -12.11 9.14
CA GLN A 5 11.17 -12.84 9.57
C GLN A 5 9.98 -12.57 8.66
N ASP A 6 9.10 -13.57 8.51
CA ASP A 6 7.86 -13.44 7.76
C ASP A 6 6.86 -12.57 8.52
N ILE A 7 6.38 -11.52 7.88
CA ILE A 7 5.39 -10.59 8.46
C ILE A 7 4.06 -11.29 8.75
N ASP A 8 3.63 -12.21 7.88
CA ASP A 8 2.36 -12.92 8.05
C ASP A 8 2.32 -13.80 9.31
N GLY A 9 3.46 -14.29 9.77
CA GLY A 9 3.52 -15.21 10.89
C GLY A 9 4.40 -14.79 12.06
N GLY A 10 5.25 -13.77 11.92
CA GLY A 10 6.31 -13.51 12.89
C GLY A 10 6.33 -12.15 13.55
N ILE A 11 5.56 -11.19 13.08
CA ILE A 11 5.62 -9.81 13.59
C ILE A 11 5.20 -9.71 15.06
N GLN A 12 4.35 -10.60 15.54
CA GLN A 12 3.87 -10.62 16.92
C GLN A 12 5.00 -10.89 17.93
N ASN A 13 6.09 -11.52 17.50
CA ASN A 13 7.26 -11.79 18.35
C ASN A 13 7.96 -10.50 18.80
N TYR A 14 7.68 -9.38 18.15
CA TYR A 14 8.25 -8.07 18.47
C TYR A 14 7.31 -7.19 19.28
N LYS A 15 6.17 -7.73 19.70
CA LYS A 15 5.20 -6.99 20.52
C LYS A 15 5.85 -6.58 21.85
N GLY A 16 5.71 -5.30 22.19
CA GLY A 16 6.29 -4.75 23.42
C GLY A 16 7.74 -4.27 23.28
N MET A 17 8.37 -4.40 22.12
CA MET A 17 9.72 -3.86 21.89
C MET A 17 9.77 -2.35 21.70
N GLY A 18 8.59 -1.71 21.47
CA GLY A 18 8.48 -0.26 21.47
C GLY A 18 9.11 0.44 20.29
N PHE A 19 8.91 -0.08 19.07
CA PHE A 19 9.37 0.61 17.86
C PHE A 19 8.59 1.89 17.63
N ASP A 20 9.27 2.96 17.21
CA ASP A 20 8.63 4.24 16.93
C ASP A 20 7.88 4.20 15.59
N VAL A 21 8.53 3.69 14.54
CA VAL A 21 7.98 3.66 13.17
C VAL A 21 8.29 2.32 12.50
N ALA A 22 7.28 1.73 11.87
CA ALA A 22 7.44 0.63 10.94
C ALA A 22 7.32 1.15 9.50
N ILE A 23 8.03 0.55 8.56
CA ILE A 23 7.98 0.92 7.15
C ILE A 23 7.57 -0.30 6.32
N MET A 24 6.49 -0.15 5.54
CA MET A 24 6.00 -1.15 4.61
C MET A 24 6.06 -0.60 3.18
N ALA A 25 7.23 -0.69 2.57
CA ALA A 25 7.45 -0.20 1.21
C ALA A 25 6.91 -1.19 0.18
N SER A 26 5.79 -0.85 -0.45
CA SER A 26 5.14 -1.63 -1.53
C SER A 26 4.93 -3.12 -1.18
N SER A 27 4.78 -3.44 0.09
CA SER A 27 4.70 -4.83 0.55
C SER A 27 3.31 -5.26 1.01
N ILE A 28 2.42 -4.31 1.32
CA ILE A 28 1.07 -4.62 1.83
C ILE A 28 0.27 -5.51 0.87
N GLN A 29 0.42 -5.31 -0.44
CA GLN A 29 -0.28 -6.07 -1.47
C GLN A 29 0.30 -7.48 -1.68
N CYS A 30 1.50 -7.74 -1.16
CA CYS A 30 2.16 -9.04 -1.24
C CYS A 30 1.82 -9.96 -0.06
N LEU A 31 1.19 -9.45 0.97
CA LEU A 31 0.85 -10.20 2.17
C LEU A 31 -0.40 -11.03 1.97
N ARG A 32 -0.46 -12.18 2.64
CA ARG A 32 -1.63 -13.06 2.59
C ARG A 32 -2.82 -12.46 3.34
N ARG A 33 -2.55 -11.77 4.45
CA ARG A 33 -3.57 -11.18 5.33
C ARG A 33 -3.20 -9.73 5.66
N PRO A 34 -3.35 -8.79 4.70
CA PRO A 34 -2.92 -7.40 4.90
C PRO A 34 -3.61 -6.73 6.08
N ARG A 35 -4.89 -6.95 6.29
CA ARG A 35 -5.65 -6.41 7.43
C ARG A 35 -5.02 -6.82 8.76
N ASN A 36 -4.75 -8.11 8.94
CA ASN A 36 -4.14 -8.61 10.17
C ASN A 36 -2.70 -8.11 10.34
N ALA A 37 -1.94 -8.06 9.25
CA ALA A 37 -0.58 -7.53 9.27
C ALA A 37 -0.54 -6.08 9.73
N MET A 38 -1.43 -5.23 9.25
CA MET A 38 -1.54 -3.84 9.67
C MET A 38 -1.88 -3.72 11.16
N ARG A 39 -2.85 -4.50 11.64
CA ARG A 39 -3.19 -4.53 13.07
C ARG A 39 -1.99 -4.92 13.93
N ASN A 40 -1.27 -5.96 13.52
CA ASN A 40 -0.12 -6.47 14.26
C ASN A 40 1.03 -5.46 14.26
N ILE A 41 1.31 -4.80 13.13
CA ILE A 41 2.35 -3.78 13.02
C ILE A 41 2.06 -2.61 13.94
N LEU A 42 0.83 -2.15 14.02
CA LEU A 42 0.45 -1.05 14.92
C LEU A 42 0.46 -1.44 16.40
N GLN A 43 0.57 -2.74 16.71
CA GLN A 43 0.81 -3.21 18.09
C GLN A 43 2.30 -3.18 18.47
N VAL A 44 3.20 -3.27 17.48
CA VAL A 44 4.65 -3.28 17.73
C VAL A 44 5.31 -1.92 17.48
N ALA A 45 4.68 -1.04 16.69
CA ALA A 45 5.18 0.28 16.38
C ALA A 45 4.09 1.33 16.62
N ASN A 46 4.49 2.54 16.98
CA ASN A 46 3.56 3.64 17.22
C ASN A 46 2.93 4.14 15.92
N GLU A 47 3.71 4.12 14.85
CA GLU A 47 3.30 4.60 13.52
C GLU A 47 3.81 3.64 12.44
N CYS A 48 3.14 3.66 11.30
CA CYS A 48 3.54 2.87 10.14
C CYS A 48 3.48 3.72 8.87
N VAL A 49 4.59 3.72 8.12
CA VAL A 49 4.62 4.32 6.78
C VAL A 49 4.34 3.21 5.76
N ILE A 50 3.30 3.40 4.96
CA ILE A 50 2.88 2.43 3.96
C ILE A 50 2.91 3.09 2.59
N THR A 51 3.59 2.45 1.63
CA THR A 51 3.52 2.83 0.22
C THR A 51 2.81 1.75 -0.56
N LEU A 52 1.93 2.14 -1.48
CA LEU A 52 1.20 1.20 -2.32
C LEU A 52 0.97 1.76 -3.72
N PRO A 53 1.09 0.92 -4.76
CA PRO A 53 0.69 1.30 -6.10
C PRO A 53 -0.84 1.32 -6.22
N ASN A 54 -1.36 2.28 -6.97
CA ASN A 54 -2.80 2.45 -7.19
C ASN A 54 -3.25 1.70 -8.44
N PHE A 55 -3.98 0.60 -8.27
CA PHE A 55 -4.54 -0.14 -9.40
C PHE A 55 -5.69 0.60 -10.10
N GLY A 56 -6.25 1.63 -9.48
CA GLY A 56 -7.30 2.48 -10.06
C GLY A 56 -6.79 3.58 -10.99
N ASN A 57 -5.48 3.69 -11.22
CA ASN A 57 -4.89 4.69 -12.10
C ASN A 57 -5.46 4.59 -13.51
N TRP A 58 -5.60 5.72 -14.19
CA TRP A 58 -6.22 5.80 -15.52
C TRP A 58 -5.51 4.95 -16.58
N GLU A 59 -4.19 4.83 -16.53
CA GLU A 59 -3.42 4.01 -17.48
C GLU A 59 -3.81 2.53 -17.33
N LEU A 60 -3.95 2.06 -16.10
CA LEU A 60 -4.36 0.68 -15.80
C LEU A 60 -5.82 0.44 -16.21
N ARG A 61 -6.69 1.44 -16.03
CA ARG A 61 -8.10 1.36 -16.49
C ARG A 61 -8.19 1.23 -18.00
N LEU A 62 -7.36 1.98 -18.75
CA LEU A 62 -7.30 1.85 -20.21
C LEU A 62 -6.83 0.46 -20.64
N GLY A 63 -5.86 -0.12 -19.94
CA GLY A 63 -5.43 -1.49 -20.19
C GLY A 63 -6.56 -2.50 -20.04
N LEU A 64 -7.36 -2.36 -18.99
CA LEU A 64 -8.54 -3.21 -18.75
C LEU A 64 -9.61 -3.03 -19.81
N LEU A 65 -9.84 -1.78 -20.28
CA LEU A 65 -10.77 -1.50 -21.38
C LEU A 65 -10.35 -2.18 -22.67
N LYS A 66 -9.05 -2.38 -22.89
CA LYS A 66 -8.50 -3.14 -24.02
C LYS A 66 -8.61 -4.66 -23.84
N GLY A 67 -9.17 -5.12 -22.72
CA GLY A 67 -9.35 -6.53 -22.43
C GLY A 67 -8.10 -7.28 -21.97
N LYS A 68 -7.08 -6.57 -21.48
CA LYS A 68 -5.84 -7.18 -21.00
C LYS A 68 -5.53 -6.75 -19.57
N MET A 69 -4.86 -7.63 -18.81
CA MET A 69 -4.33 -7.23 -17.50
C MET A 69 -3.24 -6.20 -17.71
N PRO A 70 -3.42 -5.00 -17.13
CA PRO A 70 -2.51 -3.89 -17.40
C PRO A 70 -1.22 -4.01 -16.59
N SER A 71 -0.18 -3.34 -17.09
CA SER A 71 1.07 -3.13 -16.35
C SER A 71 1.45 -1.66 -16.44
N SER A 72 2.23 -1.20 -15.47
CA SER A 72 2.71 0.18 -15.40
C SER A 72 4.12 0.21 -14.82
N ALA A 73 4.70 1.41 -14.73
CA ALA A 73 6.00 1.57 -14.07
C ALA A 73 5.98 1.12 -12.61
N GLN A 74 4.85 1.29 -11.92
CA GLN A 74 4.66 0.87 -10.53
C GLN A 74 4.23 -0.60 -10.39
N LEU A 75 3.66 -1.18 -11.45
CA LEU A 75 3.21 -2.57 -11.51
C LEU A 75 3.71 -3.22 -12.82
N PRO A 76 5.03 -3.43 -12.95
CA PRO A 76 5.63 -3.86 -14.22
C PRO A 76 5.48 -5.34 -14.52
N ALA A 77 5.24 -6.18 -13.52
CA ALA A 77 5.21 -7.62 -13.69
C ALA A 77 3.97 -8.08 -14.47
N LYS A 78 4.14 -9.11 -15.28
CA LYS A 78 3.03 -9.77 -15.94
C LYS A 78 2.13 -10.43 -14.90
N TRP A 79 0.84 -10.61 -15.23
CA TRP A 79 -0.14 -11.12 -14.27
C TRP A 79 0.25 -12.48 -13.66
N TYR A 80 1.00 -13.31 -14.39
CA TYR A 80 1.44 -14.62 -13.92
C TYR A 80 2.81 -14.60 -13.23
N GLU A 81 3.48 -13.45 -13.18
CA GLU A 81 4.80 -13.28 -12.55
C GLU A 81 4.74 -12.33 -11.34
N THR A 82 3.59 -11.70 -11.11
CA THR A 82 3.46 -10.73 -10.03
C THR A 82 3.50 -11.41 -8.65
N LYS A 83 4.14 -10.73 -7.70
CA LYS A 83 4.15 -11.11 -6.29
C LYS A 83 2.96 -10.53 -5.53
N ASN A 84 2.20 -9.63 -6.17
CA ASN A 84 1.05 -9.00 -5.54
C ASN A 84 -0.13 -9.98 -5.48
N LEU A 85 -0.50 -10.38 -4.27
CA LEU A 85 -1.65 -11.25 -4.02
C LEU A 85 -2.97 -10.46 -3.99
N HIS A 86 -2.89 -9.20 -3.57
CA HIS A 86 -4.03 -8.31 -3.42
C HIS A 86 -3.76 -7.00 -4.13
N LEU A 87 -4.52 -6.72 -5.18
CA LEU A 87 -4.49 -5.43 -5.84
C LEU A 87 -5.59 -4.55 -5.25
N CYS A 88 -5.28 -3.29 -5.03
CA CYS A 88 -6.27 -2.34 -4.50
C CYS A 88 -6.12 -0.96 -5.12
N THR A 89 -7.18 -0.19 -5.02
CA THR A 89 -7.16 1.22 -5.36
C THR A 89 -6.90 2.04 -4.09
N ILE A 90 -6.62 3.33 -4.25
CA ILE A 90 -6.51 4.27 -3.13
C ILE A 90 -7.80 4.29 -2.31
N ALA A 91 -8.96 4.33 -2.99
CA ALA A 91 -10.26 4.32 -2.31
C ALA A 91 -10.46 3.05 -1.47
N ASP A 92 -10.05 1.90 -1.96
CA ASP A 92 -10.14 0.63 -1.22
C ASP A 92 -9.27 0.64 0.03
N PHE A 93 -8.05 1.13 -0.08
CA PHE A 93 -7.14 1.20 1.07
C PHE A 93 -7.63 2.17 2.13
N GLU A 94 -8.08 3.35 1.71
CA GLU A 94 -8.64 4.33 2.65
C GLU A 94 -9.94 3.81 3.30
N GLY A 95 -10.74 3.05 2.56
CA GLY A 95 -11.92 2.35 3.08
C GLY A 95 -11.56 1.33 4.17
N LEU A 96 -10.50 0.56 3.95
CA LEU A 96 -10.01 -0.39 4.97
C LEU A 96 -9.54 0.34 6.23
N CYS A 97 -8.82 1.45 6.08
CA CYS A 97 -8.40 2.25 7.22
C CYS A 97 -9.60 2.78 8.03
N ALA A 98 -10.66 3.21 7.35
CA ALA A 98 -11.89 3.66 8.01
C ALA A 98 -12.59 2.51 8.75
N GLU A 99 -12.72 1.35 8.12
CA GLU A 99 -13.32 0.15 8.73
C GLU A 99 -12.58 -0.28 10.00
N GLU A 100 -11.26 -0.25 9.98
CA GLU A 100 -10.41 -0.69 11.08
C GLU A 100 -10.14 0.42 12.11
N SER A 101 -10.64 1.62 11.87
CA SER A 101 -10.38 2.80 12.69
C SER A 101 -8.88 3.15 12.79
N PHE A 102 -8.13 2.85 11.74
CA PHE A 102 -6.74 3.28 11.62
C PHE A 102 -6.69 4.77 11.34
N ASN A 103 -5.90 5.50 12.11
CA ASN A 103 -5.77 6.93 11.95
C ASN A 103 -4.74 7.27 10.87
N ILE A 104 -5.21 7.82 9.73
CA ILE A 104 -4.33 8.32 8.68
C ILE A 104 -3.86 9.71 9.09
N LYS A 105 -2.64 9.82 9.58
CA LYS A 105 -2.05 11.08 10.05
C LYS A 105 -1.60 11.96 8.89
N LYS A 106 -1.09 11.35 7.84
CA LYS A 106 -0.61 12.04 6.65
C LYS A 106 -0.73 11.16 5.42
N LYS A 107 -1.00 11.75 4.28
CA LYS A 107 -1.05 11.05 3.00
C LYS A 107 -0.47 11.90 1.88
N VAL A 108 0.25 11.26 0.97
CA VAL A 108 0.85 11.89 -0.21
C VAL A 108 0.50 11.03 -1.43
N TYR A 109 -0.01 11.68 -2.47
CA TYR A 109 -0.32 11.03 -3.73
C TYR A 109 0.74 11.41 -4.78
N LEU A 110 1.28 10.41 -5.46
CA LEU A 110 2.34 10.57 -6.44
C LEU A 110 1.85 10.15 -7.83
N ASN A 111 2.30 10.87 -8.85
CA ASN A 111 2.02 10.52 -10.25
C ASN A 111 3.02 9.45 -10.74
N THR A 112 2.93 9.07 -12.02
CA THR A 112 3.82 8.07 -12.62
C THR A 112 5.30 8.45 -12.60
N ARG A 113 5.60 9.74 -12.43
CA ARG A 113 6.97 10.27 -12.32
C ARG A 113 7.49 10.30 -10.87
N GLY A 114 6.66 9.87 -9.90
CA GLY A 114 7.02 9.90 -8.49
C GLY A 114 6.95 11.29 -7.87
N SER A 115 6.27 12.24 -8.51
CA SER A 115 6.08 13.60 -8.00
C SER A 115 4.62 13.90 -7.70
N SER A 116 4.37 14.82 -6.78
CA SER A 116 3.02 15.29 -6.49
C SER A 116 2.53 16.22 -7.61
N SER A 117 1.25 16.09 -7.97
CA SER A 117 0.59 16.96 -8.93
C SER A 117 -0.80 17.33 -8.44
N TRP A 118 -1.34 18.46 -8.93
CA TRP A 118 -2.66 18.90 -8.51
C TRP A 118 -3.76 17.93 -8.99
N LEU A 119 -3.59 17.26 -10.15
CA LEU A 119 -4.52 16.24 -10.63
C LEU A 119 -4.53 15.03 -9.71
N ALA A 120 -3.35 14.54 -9.29
CA ALA A 120 -3.23 13.45 -8.35
C ALA A 120 -3.83 13.80 -6.98
N ASN A 121 -3.69 15.04 -6.54
CA ASN A 121 -4.24 15.50 -5.26
C ASN A 121 -5.76 15.71 -5.32
N THR A 122 -6.28 16.18 -6.46
CA THR A 122 -7.72 16.47 -6.62
C THR A 122 -8.52 15.20 -6.91
N PHE A 123 -7.99 14.31 -7.78
CA PHE A 123 -8.62 13.04 -8.15
C PHE A 123 -7.62 11.89 -7.95
N PRO A 124 -7.28 11.56 -6.71
CA PRO A 124 -6.20 10.61 -6.44
C PRO A 124 -6.47 9.21 -6.96
N ASN A 125 -7.71 8.75 -6.88
CA ASN A 125 -8.05 7.40 -7.31
C ASN A 125 -7.88 7.18 -8.82
N LEU A 126 -7.95 8.25 -9.62
CA LEU A 126 -7.81 8.20 -11.08
C LEU A 126 -6.41 8.59 -11.55
N PHE A 127 -5.81 9.62 -10.97
CA PHE A 127 -4.57 10.21 -11.47
C PHE A 127 -3.32 9.88 -10.64
N ALA A 128 -3.47 9.42 -9.40
CA ALA A 128 -2.32 8.97 -8.63
C ALA A 128 -1.88 7.57 -9.07
N ALA A 129 -0.59 7.40 -9.30
CA ALA A 129 0.00 6.10 -9.60
C ALA A 129 0.41 5.36 -8.33
N GLU A 130 0.71 6.09 -7.28
CA GLU A 130 1.20 5.57 -6.01
C GLU A 130 0.72 6.47 -4.88
N ALA A 131 0.55 5.92 -3.70
CA ALA A 131 0.23 6.66 -2.50
C ALA A 131 1.14 6.27 -1.34
N VAL A 132 1.45 7.25 -0.49
CA VAL A 132 2.23 7.07 0.73
C VAL A 132 1.37 7.52 1.90
N TYR A 133 1.25 6.67 2.92
CA TYR A 133 0.46 6.95 4.10
C TYR A 133 1.29 6.85 5.37
N LEU A 134 1.05 7.76 6.31
CA LEU A 134 1.50 7.64 7.68
C LEU A 134 0.28 7.32 8.55
N ILE A 135 0.30 6.15 9.18
CA ILE A 135 -0.82 5.61 9.97
C ILE A 135 -0.37 5.45 11.41
N GLY A 136 -1.22 5.77 12.33
CA GLY A 136 -0.90 5.62 13.74
C GLY A 136 -2.05 5.46 14.69
#